data_77d2b23aa26a378b0dfc82347baca3b6
#
_entry.id   77d2b23aa26a378b0dfc82347baca3b6
#
_cell.length_a   1.000
_cell.length_b   1.000
_cell.length_c   1.000
_cell.angle_alpha   90.00
_cell.angle_beta   90.00
_cell.angle_gamma   90.00
#
_symmetry.space_group_name_H-M   'P 1'
#
loop_
_entity.id
_entity.type
_entity.pdbx_description
1 polymer ?
#
loop_
_entity_poly.entity_id
_entity_poly.type
_entity_poly.pdbx_seq_one_letter_code
_entity_poly.pdbx_strand_id
1 'polypeptide(L)'
;SAFAVEIFYFIFGRNDWSFYLLSQIFVVTAFFVVWKFSNEIFEDKLYSLLSVLILSGIYFYNFTTPEFNVNVSQLPFWALSVYFFWKSLNLNKKIDWILLGFFSALGLLSKYLFIYLIASFFIYFIFNFKKFKKLIPNCLLSLLIFFILLSPHLIWLFENNFVTIFYGLNRSGLSDFHIANHFINPIIFLIKQILTLIPFFIMCFVILKKFKFKLKINNKKIFFLVSINLIPFLLILSTSIITGAKIRTMWMTPFYLFLGTMFLEIFRKNIEMKKIKKFFYFFLFFFILSPSLYLGVSILDQTKRTDYPGKEISRLVQNKWDDNFVNDIKIVVGDEWSAGNLSYHLGSRPIWFNDLKDIVNDISEDQGVIYVGNPKILKKICPGVFGEIKPAGYCMIGMR
;
A
#
# COMPACT_ATOMS: atom_id res chain seq x y z
N SER A 1 7.75 -4.61 -1.46
CA SER A 1 7.68 -4.24 -0.01
C SER A 1 8.68 -5.04 0.82
N ALA A 2 8.79 -6.38 0.64
CA ALA A 2 9.70 -7.23 1.41
C ALA A 2 11.16 -6.75 1.38
N PHE A 3 11.72 -6.43 0.22
CA PHE A 3 13.10 -5.92 0.12
C PHE A 3 13.36 -4.66 0.97
N ALA A 4 12.39 -3.73 1.03
CA ALA A 4 12.54 -2.54 1.85
C ALA A 4 12.57 -2.89 3.35
N VAL A 5 11.74 -3.84 3.77
CA VAL A 5 11.72 -4.37 5.14
C VAL A 5 13.05 -5.04 5.47
N GLU A 6 13.59 -5.89 4.59
CA GLU A 6 14.88 -6.57 4.80
C GLU A 6 16.05 -5.59 4.88
N ILE A 7 16.09 -4.57 4.04
CA ILE A 7 17.11 -3.51 4.11
C ILE A 7 17.06 -2.80 5.48
N PHE A 8 15.85 -2.46 5.96
CA PHE A 8 15.69 -1.80 7.25
C PHE A 8 16.03 -2.72 8.42
N TYR A 9 15.67 -4.00 8.32
CA TYR A 9 16.10 -5.01 9.28
C TYR A 9 17.63 -5.12 9.34
N PHE A 10 18.30 -5.16 8.18
CA PHE A 10 19.76 -5.26 8.12
C PHE A 10 20.46 -4.05 8.76
N ILE A 11 19.91 -2.83 8.57
CA ILE A 11 20.51 -1.59 9.09
C ILE A 11 20.19 -1.38 10.58
N PHE A 12 18.95 -1.62 10.99
CA PHE A 12 18.43 -1.23 12.30
C PHE A 12 18.14 -2.42 13.22
N GLY A 13 18.33 -3.66 12.75
CA GLY A 13 17.99 -4.87 13.51
C GLY A 13 16.48 -5.05 13.71
N ARG A 14 16.11 -5.85 14.72
CA ARG A 14 14.72 -6.22 15.04
C ARG A 14 14.02 -5.16 15.88
N ASN A 15 13.93 -3.94 15.36
CA ASN A 15 13.32 -2.83 16.08
C ASN A 15 12.05 -2.36 15.36
N ASP A 16 10.92 -2.38 16.04
CA ASP A 16 9.61 -2.03 15.47
C ASP A 16 9.57 -0.57 14.99
N TRP A 17 10.24 0.35 15.69
CA TRP A 17 10.30 1.76 15.29
C TRP A 17 10.88 1.96 13.87
N SER A 18 11.74 1.05 13.41
CA SER A 18 12.35 1.14 12.08
C SER A 18 11.31 1.03 10.96
N PHE A 19 10.24 0.27 11.18
CA PHE A 19 9.16 0.13 10.20
C PHE A 19 8.25 1.35 10.16
N TYR A 20 8.06 2.01 11.30
CA TYR A 20 7.38 3.32 11.32
C TYR A 20 8.20 4.36 10.56
N LEU A 21 9.52 4.41 10.76
CA LEU A 21 10.42 5.28 10.01
C LEU A 21 10.37 4.97 8.50
N LEU A 22 10.45 3.70 8.12
CA LEU A 22 10.33 3.25 6.73
C LEU A 22 9.03 3.76 6.09
N SER A 23 7.91 3.61 6.81
CA SER A 23 6.62 4.10 6.34
C SER A 23 6.65 5.61 6.08
N GLN A 24 7.17 6.39 7.03
CA GLN A 24 7.23 7.85 6.87
C GLN A 24 8.15 8.28 5.73
N ILE A 25 9.27 7.60 5.50
CA ILE A 25 10.16 7.86 4.36
C ILE A 25 9.40 7.70 3.04
N PHE A 26 8.61 6.63 2.91
CA PHE A 26 7.83 6.38 1.69
C PHE A 26 6.73 7.43 1.49
N VAL A 27 6.02 7.82 2.54
CA VAL A 27 4.98 8.86 2.48
C VAL A 27 5.57 10.21 2.12
N VAL A 28 6.65 10.63 2.82
CA VAL A 28 7.33 11.92 2.58
C VAL A 28 7.90 11.98 1.17
N THR A 29 8.51 10.89 0.70
CA THR A 29 9.01 10.80 -0.69
C THR A 29 7.87 10.99 -1.69
N ALA A 30 6.73 10.32 -1.49
CA ALA A 30 5.58 10.49 -2.37
C ALA A 30 5.06 11.94 -2.36
N PHE A 31 4.93 12.57 -1.20
CA PHE A 31 4.48 13.95 -1.07
C PHE A 31 5.46 14.95 -1.69
N PHE A 32 6.75 14.72 -1.53
CA PHE A 32 7.78 15.52 -2.19
C PHE A 32 7.66 15.45 -3.73
N VAL A 33 7.44 14.27 -4.28
CA VAL A 33 7.25 14.10 -5.72
C VAL A 33 5.94 14.77 -6.19
N VAL A 34 4.85 14.65 -5.42
CA VAL A 34 3.59 15.35 -5.69
C VAL A 34 3.79 16.86 -5.68
N TRP A 35 4.53 17.40 -4.70
CA TRP A 35 4.88 18.82 -4.65
C TRP A 35 5.68 19.25 -5.89
N LYS A 36 6.70 18.47 -6.26
CA LYS A 36 7.53 18.73 -7.45
C LYS A 36 6.70 18.75 -8.74
N PHE A 37 5.84 17.74 -8.90
CA PHE A 37 4.90 17.67 -10.03
C PHE A 37 3.93 18.87 -10.04
N SER A 38 3.36 19.20 -8.88
CA SER A 38 2.43 20.33 -8.74
C SER A 38 3.09 21.65 -9.10
N ASN A 39 4.40 21.81 -8.81
CA ASN A 39 5.14 23.01 -9.18
C ASN A 39 5.31 23.15 -10.71
N GLU A 40 5.42 22.05 -11.44
CA GLU A 40 5.39 22.08 -12.91
C GLU A 40 3.97 22.41 -13.46
N ILE A 41 2.92 22.01 -12.75
CA ILE A 41 1.53 22.31 -13.15
C ILE A 41 1.18 23.79 -12.89
N PHE A 42 1.46 24.29 -11.67
CA PHE A 42 1.03 25.60 -11.24
C PHE A 42 2.00 26.72 -11.58
N GLU A 43 3.30 26.40 -11.65
CA GLU A 43 4.38 27.39 -11.75
C GLU A 43 4.33 28.39 -10.57
N ASP A 44 3.82 27.92 -9.41
CA ASP A 44 3.58 28.68 -8.19
C ASP A 44 3.82 27.79 -6.97
N LYS A 45 4.80 28.17 -6.15
CA LYS A 45 5.23 27.38 -4.97
C LYS A 45 4.13 27.27 -3.90
N LEU A 46 3.30 28.30 -3.74
CA LEU A 46 2.24 28.31 -2.75
C LEU A 46 1.11 27.34 -3.12
N TYR A 47 0.65 27.38 -4.37
CA TYR A 47 -0.34 26.40 -4.86
C TYR A 47 0.21 24.98 -4.80
N SER A 48 1.49 24.79 -5.10
CA SER A 48 2.15 23.50 -5.01
C SER A 48 2.20 22.97 -3.56
N LEU A 49 2.50 23.85 -2.61
CA LEU A 49 2.47 23.50 -1.19
C LEU A 49 1.05 23.17 -0.74
N LEU A 50 0.06 24.01 -1.08
CA LEU A 50 -1.33 23.79 -0.73
C LEU A 50 -1.84 22.43 -1.27
N SER A 51 -1.41 22.02 -2.49
CA SER A 51 -1.84 20.75 -3.09
C SER A 51 -1.40 19.53 -2.27
N VAL A 52 -0.28 19.62 -1.57
CA VAL A 52 0.21 18.57 -0.68
C VAL A 52 -0.41 18.66 0.71
N LEU A 53 -0.50 19.88 1.27
CA LEU A 53 -1.10 20.07 2.60
C LEU A 53 -2.57 19.63 2.65
N ILE A 54 -3.33 19.82 1.58
CA ILE A 54 -4.72 19.35 1.47
C ILE A 54 -4.81 17.82 1.60
N LEU A 55 -3.78 17.07 1.17
CA LEU A 55 -3.76 15.61 1.29
C LEU A 55 -3.81 15.13 2.74
N SER A 56 -3.37 15.95 3.69
CA SER A 56 -3.51 15.63 5.13
C SER A 56 -4.97 15.47 5.58
N GLY A 57 -5.94 15.98 4.83
CA GLY A 57 -7.36 15.73 5.03
C GLY A 57 -7.84 14.37 4.55
N ILE A 58 -6.99 13.56 3.94
CA ILE A 58 -7.35 12.21 3.49
C ILE A 58 -6.95 11.19 4.54
N TYR A 59 -7.92 10.41 5.03
CA TYR A 59 -7.73 9.38 6.05
C TYR A 59 -6.50 8.49 5.81
N PHE A 60 -6.22 8.15 4.56
CA PHE A 60 -5.12 7.25 4.20
C PHE A 60 -3.72 7.85 4.39
N TYR A 61 -3.58 9.17 4.47
CA TYR A 61 -2.28 9.85 4.62
C TYR A 61 -2.03 10.38 6.03
N ASN A 62 -2.96 10.12 6.92
CA ASN A 62 -2.94 10.56 8.28
C ASN A 62 -2.93 9.38 9.23
N PHE A 63 -4.05 8.62 9.23
CA PHE A 63 -4.35 7.64 10.26
C PHE A 63 -3.76 6.25 9.96
N THR A 64 -3.60 5.89 8.68
CA THR A 64 -3.16 4.53 8.29
C THR A 64 -1.71 4.45 7.83
N THR A 65 -0.99 5.57 7.82
CA THR A 65 0.42 5.63 7.39
C THR A 65 1.48 5.44 8.49
N PRO A 66 1.18 5.37 9.79
CA PRO A 66 2.21 4.96 10.74
C PRO A 66 2.81 3.60 10.41
N GLU A 67 1.98 2.62 10.03
CA GLU A 67 2.42 1.26 9.75
C GLU A 67 2.85 1.08 8.29
N PHE A 68 4.06 0.50 8.08
CA PHE A 68 4.51 0.14 6.73
C PHE A 68 3.73 -1.06 6.20
N ASN A 69 3.11 -0.88 5.05
CA ASN A 69 2.34 -1.92 4.38
C ASN A 69 2.41 -1.75 2.85
N VAL A 70 1.90 -2.74 2.12
CA VAL A 70 1.95 -2.74 0.64
C VAL A 70 1.25 -1.52 -0.01
N ASN A 71 0.29 -0.87 0.66
CA ASN A 71 -0.35 0.33 0.12
C ASN A 71 0.58 1.54 0.27
N VAL A 72 1.27 1.65 1.40
CA VAL A 72 2.29 2.69 1.64
C VAL A 72 3.48 2.49 0.72
N SER A 73 3.95 1.24 0.55
CA SER A 73 5.09 0.94 -0.32
C SER A 73 4.86 1.34 -1.79
N GLN A 74 3.62 1.42 -2.22
CA GLN A 74 3.22 1.83 -3.57
C GLN A 74 3.29 3.36 -3.81
N LEU A 75 3.15 4.16 -2.74
CA LEU A 75 3.00 5.61 -2.83
C LEU A 75 4.10 6.33 -3.63
N PRO A 76 5.40 6.16 -3.32
CA PRO A 76 6.45 6.85 -4.06
C PRO A 76 6.52 6.42 -5.53
N PHE A 77 6.29 5.14 -5.82
CA PHE A 77 6.31 4.63 -7.19
C PHE A 77 5.12 5.14 -8.01
N TRP A 78 3.94 5.25 -7.39
CA TRP A 78 2.77 5.87 -8.00
C TRP A 78 3.05 7.34 -8.35
N ALA A 79 3.59 8.10 -7.40
CA ALA A 79 3.91 9.51 -7.59
C ALA A 79 4.98 9.71 -8.67
N LEU A 80 6.07 8.92 -8.63
CA LEU A 80 7.17 8.99 -9.60
C LEU A 80 6.72 8.59 -11.01
N SER A 81 5.89 7.54 -11.14
CA SER A 81 5.37 7.15 -12.45
C SER A 81 4.49 8.22 -13.07
N VAL A 82 3.61 8.88 -12.31
CA VAL A 82 2.82 10.01 -12.81
C VAL A 82 3.73 11.18 -13.20
N TYR A 83 4.72 11.51 -12.37
CA TYR A 83 5.65 12.60 -12.63
C TYR A 83 6.45 12.35 -13.92
N PHE A 84 7.05 11.17 -14.08
CA PHE A 84 7.82 10.85 -15.27
C PHE A 84 6.94 10.64 -16.50
N PHE A 85 5.71 10.16 -16.36
CA PHE A 85 4.76 10.13 -17.48
C PHE A 85 4.46 11.54 -17.99
N TRP A 86 4.20 12.51 -17.09
CA TRP A 86 4.02 13.91 -17.46
C TRP A 86 5.27 14.47 -18.19
N LYS A 87 6.47 14.24 -17.65
CA LYS A 87 7.72 14.70 -18.26
C LYS A 87 7.98 14.06 -19.62
N SER A 88 7.78 12.77 -19.75
CA SER A 88 7.93 12.02 -21.00
C SER A 88 7.06 12.60 -22.11
N LEU A 89 5.80 12.93 -21.79
CA LEU A 89 4.87 13.51 -22.76
C LEU A 89 5.18 14.96 -23.15
N ASN A 90 5.88 15.72 -22.28
CA ASN A 90 6.15 17.13 -22.51
C ASN A 90 7.57 17.40 -23.02
N LEU A 91 8.58 16.72 -22.46
CA LEU A 91 9.99 16.92 -22.77
C LEU A 91 10.54 15.90 -23.75
N ASN A 92 9.92 14.74 -23.86
CA ASN A 92 10.30 13.60 -24.70
C ASN A 92 11.77 13.17 -24.55
N LYS A 93 12.36 13.32 -23.36
CA LYS A 93 13.74 12.87 -23.09
C LYS A 93 13.72 11.34 -22.85
N LYS A 94 14.66 10.60 -23.48
CA LYS A 94 14.77 9.14 -23.31
C LYS A 94 14.86 8.71 -21.84
N ILE A 95 15.59 9.48 -21.02
CA ILE A 95 15.75 9.19 -19.60
C ILE A 95 14.39 9.24 -18.84
N ASP A 96 13.50 10.17 -19.18
CA ASP A 96 12.19 10.26 -18.54
C ASP A 96 11.33 9.01 -18.86
N TRP A 97 11.44 8.47 -20.09
CA TRP A 97 10.77 7.22 -20.48
C TRP A 97 11.38 5.98 -19.79
N ILE A 98 12.71 5.92 -19.65
CA ILE A 98 13.39 4.85 -18.90
C ILE A 98 12.93 4.87 -17.44
N LEU A 99 12.91 6.04 -16.80
CA LEU A 99 12.47 6.19 -15.42
C LEU A 99 10.98 5.90 -15.24
N LEU A 100 10.13 6.22 -16.23
CA LEU A 100 8.74 5.82 -16.24
C LEU A 100 8.59 4.30 -16.20
N GLY A 101 9.30 3.57 -17.09
CA GLY A 101 9.29 2.10 -17.12
C GLY A 101 9.79 1.50 -15.81
N PHE A 102 10.90 2.04 -15.28
CA PHE A 102 11.52 1.62 -14.03
C PHE A 102 10.56 1.73 -12.83
N PHE A 103 10.02 2.93 -12.60
CA PHE A 103 9.13 3.15 -11.46
C PHE A 103 7.77 2.46 -11.62
N SER A 104 7.29 2.29 -12.85
CA SER A 104 6.06 1.53 -13.10
C SER A 104 6.24 0.04 -12.78
N ALA A 105 7.39 -0.55 -13.08
CA ALA A 105 7.72 -1.91 -12.71
C ALA A 105 7.79 -2.08 -11.18
N LEU A 106 8.51 -1.19 -10.48
CA LEU A 106 8.58 -1.21 -9.02
C LEU A 106 7.20 -1.01 -8.36
N GLY A 107 6.36 -0.16 -8.95
CA GLY A 107 4.99 0.05 -8.50
C GLY A 107 4.15 -1.23 -8.60
N LEU A 108 4.21 -1.94 -9.73
CA LEU A 108 3.51 -3.20 -9.93
C LEU A 108 4.04 -4.32 -9.03
N LEU A 109 5.37 -4.41 -8.85
CA LEU A 109 6.02 -5.33 -7.91
C LEU A 109 5.68 -5.03 -6.44
N SER A 110 5.32 -3.78 -6.11
CA SER A 110 4.84 -3.44 -4.77
C SER A 110 3.42 -3.96 -4.54
N LYS A 111 2.54 -3.82 -5.53
CA LYS A 111 1.15 -4.31 -5.48
C LYS A 111 0.51 -4.32 -6.87
N TYR A 112 -0.17 -5.40 -7.24
CA TYR A 112 -0.79 -5.56 -8.56
C TYR A 112 -1.86 -4.51 -8.89
N LEU A 113 -2.48 -3.88 -7.89
CA LEU A 113 -3.42 -2.77 -8.12
C LEU A 113 -2.81 -1.57 -8.87
N PHE A 114 -1.49 -1.50 -8.96
CA PHE A 114 -0.79 -0.51 -9.78
C PHE A 114 -1.16 -0.59 -11.27
N ILE A 115 -1.67 -1.74 -11.71
CA ILE A 115 -2.14 -1.95 -13.09
C ILE A 115 -3.20 -0.92 -13.50
N TYR A 116 -4.03 -0.44 -12.57
CA TYR A 116 -5.05 0.59 -12.86
C TYR A 116 -4.43 1.93 -13.25
N LEU A 117 -3.27 2.29 -12.67
CA LEU A 117 -2.53 3.47 -13.07
C LEU A 117 -1.91 3.28 -14.47
N ILE A 118 -1.27 2.13 -14.72
CA ILE A 118 -0.70 1.80 -16.04
C ILE A 118 -1.80 1.85 -17.11
N ALA A 119 -2.95 1.24 -16.84
CA ALA A 119 -4.10 1.28 -17.73
C ALA A 119 -4.58 2.72 -17.99
N SER A 120 -4.55 3.60 -16.97
CA SER A 120 -4.89 5.00 -17.14
C SER A 120 -3.91 5.75 -18.05
N PHE A 121 -2.61 5.46 -17.96
CA PHE A 121 -1.60 6.02 -18.85
C PHE A 121 -1.84 5.58 -20.30
N PHE A 122 -2.15 4.32 -20.49
CA PHE A 122 -2.44 3.76 -21.81
C PHE A 122 -3.71 4.39 -22.41
N ILE A 123 -4.79 4.47 -21.64
CA ILE A 123 -6.05 5.10 -22.06
C ILE A 123 -5.82 6.58 -22.40
N TYR A 124 -5.08 7.34 -21.57
CA TYR A 124 -4.74 8.73 -21.84
C TYR A 124 -3.94 8.88 -23.14
N PHE A 125 -2.98 7.97 -23.38
CA PHE A 125 -2.17 7.96 -24.59
C PHE A 125 -3.04 7.71 -25.83
N ILE A 126 -3.98 6.76 -25.76
CA ILE A 126 -4.93 6.45 -26.87
C ILE A 126 -5.81 7.66 -27.19
N PHE A 127 -6.40 8.30 -26.20
CA PHE A 127 -7.24 9.50 -26.42
C PHE A 127 -6.47 10.65 -27.08
N ASN A 128 -5.16 10.68 -26.93
CA ASN A 128 -4.27 11.69 -27.53
C ASN A 128 -3.39 11.11 -28.66
N PHE A 129 -3.74 9.95 -29.22
CA PHE A 129 -2.87 9.19 -30.13
C PHE A 129 -2.32 10.02 -31.29
N LYS A 130 -3.17 10.81 -31.96
CA LYS A 130 -2.76 11.68 -33.08
C LYS A 130 -1.62 12.63 -32.68
N LYS A 131 -1.61 13.10 -31.43
CA LYS A 131 -0.58 13.99 -30.87
C LYS A 131 0.67 13.23 -30.46
N PHE A 132 0.52 12.03 -29.93
CA PHE A 132 1.60 11.26 -29.28
C PHE A 132 2.19 10.16 -30.17
N LYS A 133 1.69 9.94 -31.40
CA LYS A 133 2.22 8.91 -32.30
C LYS A 133 3.74 9.01 -32.53
N LYS A 134 4.30 10.23 -32.51
CA LYS A 134 5.75 10.46 -32.64
C LYS A 134 6.55 9.99 -31.40
N LEU A 135 5.88 9.78 -30.26
CA LEU A 135 6.50 9.35 -29.00
C LEU A 135 6.53 7.81 -28.86
N ILE A 136 5.94 7.07 -29.81
CA ILE A 136 5.83 5.61 -29.75
C ILE A 136 7.19 4.91 -29.55
N PRO A 137 8.31 5.30 -30.24
CA PRO A 137 9.59 4.62 -30.03
C PRO A 137 10.08 4.73 -28.58
N ASN A 138 9.91 5.89 -27.94
CA ASN A 138 10.29 6.10 -26.57
C ASN A 138 9.30 5.44 -25.58
N CYS A 139 8.01 5.35 -25.94
CA CYS A 139 7.02 4.57 -25.20
C CYS A 139 7.39 3.09 -25.20
N LEU A 140 7.82 2.54 -26.33
CA LEU A 140 8.31 1.15 -26.43
C LEU A 140 9.58 0.93 -25.58
N LEU A 141 10.47 1.93 -25.50
CA LEU A 141 11.62 1.87 -24.60
C LEU A 141 11.18 1.77 -23.13
N SER A 142 10.15 2.55 -22.72
CA SER A 142 9.58 2.46 -21.37
C SER A 142 9.00 1.08 -21.09
N LEU A 143 8.25 0.51 -22.04
CA LEU A 143 7.70 -0.84 -21.94
C LEU A 143 8.78 -1.91 -21.87
N LEU A 144 9.84 -1.77 -22.65
CA LEU A 144 10.99 -2.68 -22.62
C LEU A 144 11.62 -2.73 -21.21
N ILE A 145 11.94 -1.56 -20.64
CA ILE A 145 12.49 -1.47 -19.27
C ILE A 145 11.52 -2.06 -18.25
N PHE A 146 10.22 -1.76 -18.38
CA PHE A 146 9.18 -2.30 -17.51
C PHE A 146 9.16 -3.83 -17.53
N PHE A 147 9.16 -4.46 -18.70
CA PHE A 147 9.12 -5.93 -18.81
C PHE A 147 10.43 -6.60 -18.42
N ILE A 148 11.59 -5.98 -18.70
CA ILE A 148 12.90 -6.50 -18.23
C ILE A 148 12.89 -6.59 -16.68
N LEU A 149 12.44 -5.56 -16.00
CA LEU A 149 12.42 -5.55 -14.54
C LEU A 149 11.34 -6.45 -13.94
N LEU A 150 10.26 -6.68 -14.67
CA LEU A 150 9.17 -7.54 -14.23
C LEU A 150 9.44 -9.02 -14.52
N SER A 151 10.30 -9.34 -15.49
CA SER A 151 10.51 -10.71 -15.98
C SER A 151 10.90 -11.73 -14.90
N PRO A 152 11.78 -11.44 -13.90
CA PRO A 152 12.08 -12.41 -12.85
C PRO A 152 10.84 -12.77 -12.03
N HIS A 153 9.98 -11.78 -11.76
CA HIS A 153 8.74 -12.02 -11.03
C HIS A 153 7.71 -12.78 -11.87
N LEU A 154 7.63 -12.53 -13.17
CA LEU A 154 6.75 -13.29 -14.07
C LEU A 154 7.18 -14.76 -14.14
N ILE A 155 8.48 -15.03 -14.29
CA ILE A 155 9.02 -16.39 -14.27
C ILE A 155 8.63 -17.08 -12.96
N TRP A 156 8.92 -16.44 -11.84
CA TRP A 156 8.56 -16.96 -10.52
C TRP A 156 7.06 -17.24 -10.39
N LEU A 157 6.18 -16.36 -10.92
CA LEU A 157 4.73 -16.58 -10.91
C LEU A 157 4.31 -17.86 -11.64
N PHE A 158 4.92 -18.12 -12.81
CA PHE A 158 4.66 -19.35 -13.58
C PHE A 158 5.12 -20.59 -12.81
N GLU A 159 6.31 -20.54 -12.22
CA GLU A 159 6.87 -21.65 -11.43
C GLU A 159 6.07 -21.93 -10.15
N ASN A 160 5.44 -20.91 -9.57
CA ASN A 160 4.66 -21.02 -8.33
C ASN A 160 3.13 -20.96 -8.55
N ASN A 161 2.64 -21.41 -9.71
CA ASN A 161 1.21 -21.59 -10.01
C ASN A 161 0.37 -20.32 -9.68
N PHE A 162 0.91 -19.13 -9.93
CA PHE A 162 0.22 -17.84 -9.72
C PHE A 162 -0.30 -17.62 -8.30
N VAL A 163 0.33 -18.18 -7.29
CA VAL A 163 -0.11 -18.16 -5.88
C VAL A 163 -0.50 -16.78 -5.38
N THR A 164 0.27 -15.73 -5.71
CA THR A 164 -0.03 -14.35 -5.26
C THR A 164 -1.24 -13.74 -5.95
N ILE A 165 -1.54 -14.15 -7.18
CA ILE A 165 -2.75 -13.73 -7.90
C ILE A 165 -3.97 -14.39 -7.27
N PHE A 166 -3.94 -15.71 -7.06
CA PHE A 166 -5.03 -16.43 -6.39
C PHE A 166 -5.27 -15.93 -4.96
N TYR A 167 -4.20 -15.63 -4.21
CA TYR A 167 -4.31 -14.98 -2.91
C TYR A 167 -5.06 -13.63 -2.99
N GLY A 168 -4.74 -12.80 -3.97
CA GLY A 168 -5.42 -11.51 -4.19
C GLY A 168 -6.91 -11.69 -4.56
N LEU A 169 -7.22 -12.64 -5.42
CA LEU A 169 -8.59 -12.98 -5.83
C LEU A 169 -9.42 -13.49 -4.64
N ASN A 170 -8.90 -14.44 -3.86
CA ASN A 170 -9.56 -14.95 -2.67
C ASN A 170 -9.82 -13.84 -1.65
N ARG A 171 -8.85 -12.94 -1.46
CA ARG A 171 -8.98 -11.81 -0.52
C ARG A 171 -9.99 -10.76 -0.96
N SER A 172 -10.40 -10.76 -2.22
CA SER A 172 -11.48 -9.91 -2.77
C SER A 172 -12.88 -10.55 -2.66
N GLY A 173 -12.99 -11.76 -2.10
CA GLY A 173 -14.27 -12.47 -1.91
C GLY A 173 -14.89 -12.95 -3.21
N LEU A 174 -14.08 -13.21 -4.25
CA LEU A 174 -14.55 -13.74 -5.54
C LEU A 174 -14.96 -15.22 -5.49
N SER A 175 -14.59 -15.93 -4.43
CA SER A 175 -15.02 -17.32 -4.19
C SER A 175 -16.53 -17.44 -3.89
N ASP A 176 -17.15 -16.38 -3.36
CA ASP A 176 -18.55 -16.39 -2.92
C ASP A 176 -19.40 -15.61 -3.93
N PHE A 177 -19.76 -16.27 -5.04
CA PHE A 177 -20.56 -15.64 -6.09
C PHE A 177 -22.01 -15.45 -5.65
N HIS A 178 -22.40 -14.18 -5.47
CA HIS A 178 -23.79 -13.76 -5.30
C HIS A 178 -24.08 -12.56 -6.21
N ILE A 179 -25.15 -12.62 -6.98
CA ILE A 179 -25.56 -11.52 -7.88
C ILE A 179 -25.68 -10.20 -7.11
N ALA A 180 -26.18 -10.22 -5.88
CA ALA A 180 -26.29 -9.03 -5.03
C ALA A 180 -24.94 -8.31 -4.80
N ASN A 181 -23.82 -9.03 -4.82
CA ASN A 181 -22.47 -8.47 -4.61
C ASN A 181 -22.07 -7.47 -5.71
N HIS A 182 -22.59 -7.65 -6.94
CA HIS A 182 -22.34 -6.73 -8.06
C HIS A 182 -22.97 -5.33 -7.86
N PHE A 183 -23.93 -5.20 -6.96
CA PHE A 183 -24.58 -3.93 -6.61
C PHE A 183 -24.18 -3.45 -5.21
N ILE A 184 -24.20 -4.34 -4.23
CA ILE A 184 -23.94 -3.97 -2.82
C ILE A 184 -22.50 -3.55 -2.62
N ASN A 185 -21.51 -4.31 -3.11
CA ASN A 185 -20.10 -4.04 -2.89
C ASN A 185 -19.64 -2.72 -3.51
N PRO A 186 -19.98 -2.35 -4.76
CA PRO A 186 -19.65 -1.04 -5.33
C PRO A 186 -20.28 0.13 -4.57
N ILE A 187 -21.55 -0.02 -4.10
CA ILE A 187 -22.23 1.04 -3.34
C ILE A 187 -21.54 1.26 -1.99
N ILE A 188 -21.28 0.17 -1.25
CA ILE A 188 -20.56 0.25 0.03
C ILE A 188 -19.17 0.84 -0.17
N PHE A 189 -18.48 0.45 -1.24
CA PHE A 189 -17.18 1.00 -1.61
C PHE A 189 -17.27 2.52 -1.81
N LEU A 190 -18.20 3.00 -2.63
CA LEU A 190 -18.39 4.44 -2.90
C LEU A 190 -18.69 5.23 -1.61
N ILE A 191 -19.61 4.75 -0.78
CA ILE A 191 -19.94 5.40 0.50
C ILE A 191 -18.69 5.53 1.37
N LYS A 192 -17.92 4.44 1.50
CA LYS A 192 -16.67 4.46 2.29
C LYS A 192 -15.64 5.43 1.73
N GLN A 193 -15.50 5.52 0.39
CA GLN A 193 -14.59 6.50 -0.23
C GLN A 193 -15.03 7.93 0.05
N ILE A 194 -16.32 8.25 -0.05
CA ILE A 194 -16.85 9.59 0.27
C ILE A 194 -16.54 9.93 1.73
N LEU A 195 -16.82 9.02 2.67
CA LEU A 195 -16.56 9.24 4.10
C LEU A 195 -15.07 9.52 4.39
N THR A 196 -14.17 8.77 3.77
CA THR A 196 -12.72 8.96 3.97
C THR A 196 -12.18 10.25 3.38
N LEU A 197 -12.92 10.89 2.46
CA LEU A 197 -12.56 12.15 1.81
C LEU A 197 -13.25 13.38 2.42
N ILE A 198 -14.16 13.24 3.41
CA ILE A 198 -14.85 14.37 4.00
C ILE A 198 -13.91 15.47 4.50
N PRO A 199 -12.85 15.19 5.32
CA PRO A 199 -11.96 16.24 5.79
C PRO A 199 -11.20 16.92 4.64
N PHE A 200 -10.81 16.16 3.62
CA PHE A 200 -10.20 16.71 2.39
C PHE A 200 -11.14 17.74 1.72
N PHE A 201 -12.41 17.39 1.52
CA PHE A 201 -13.37 18.31 0.93
C PHE A 201 -13.63 19.54 1.80
N ILE A 202 -13.68 19.40 3.13
CA ILE A 202 -13.79 20.54 4.05
C ILE A 202 -12.61 21.51 3.82
N MET A 203 -11.38 21.00 3.80
CA MET A 203 -10.19 21.82 3.55
C MET A 203 -10.23 22.48 2.16
N CYS A 204 -10.69 21.77 1.15
CA CYS A 204 -10.87 22.29 -0.21
C CYS A 204 -11.88 23.43 -0.27
N PHE A 205 -13.06 23.26 0.35
CA PHE A 205 -14.13 24.26 0.28
C PHE A 205 -13.84 25.52 1.09
N VAL A 206 -13.08 25.37 2.17
CA VAL A 206 -12.68 26.52 3.01
C VAL A 206 -11.92 27.60 2.23
N ILE A 207 -11.11 27.22 1.23
CA ILE A 207 -10.32 28.19 0.45
C ILE A 207 -11.07 28.78 -0.76
N LEU A 208 -12.26 28.26 -1.08
CA LEU A 208 -13.04 28.77 -2.21
C LEU A 208 -13.82 30.02 -1.87
N LYS A 209 -13.82 30.98 -2.81
CA LYS A 209 -14.71 32.16 -2.77
C LYS A 209 -16.16 31.78 -3.10
N LYS A 210 -16.30 31.03 -4.20
CA LYS A 210 -17.59 30.52 -4.71
C LYS A 210 -17.37 29.14 -5.31
N PHE A 211 -18.32 28.25 -5.10
CA PHE A 211 -18.33 26.95 -5.77
C PHE A 211 -18.91 27.11 -7.18
N LYS A 212 -18.04 27.36 -8.15
CA LYS A 212 -18.40 27.34 -9.59
C LYS A 212 -17.56 26.24 -10.27
N PHE A 213 -18.19 25.10 -10.45
CA PHE A 213 -17.57 24.00 -11.17
C PHE A 213 -17.66 24.25 -12.68
N LYS A 214 -16.51 24.38 -13.33
CA LYS A 214 -16.40 24.47 -14.79
C LYS A 214 -15.22 23.61 -15.25
N LEU A 215 -15.51 22.40 -15.67
CA LEU A 215 -14.49 21.50 -16.16
C LEU A 215 -14.08 21.90 -17.59
N LYS A 216 -12.85 22.38 -17.75
CA LYS A 216 -12.26 22.74 -19.04
C LYS A 216 -11.41 21.57 -19.57
N ILE A 217 -12.05 20.53 -20.11
CA ILE A 217 -11.36 19.34 -20.65
C ILE A 217 -10.35 19.69 -21.76
N ASN A 218 -10.58 20.78 -22.50
CA ASN A 218 -9.66 21.25 -23.53
C ASN A 218 -8.31 21.77 -22.96
N ASN A 219 -8.21 22.01 -21.65
CA ASN A 219 -6.96 22.34 -21.01
C ASN A 219 -6.14 21.06 -20.77
N LYS A 220 -4.93 20.99 -21.36
CA LYS A 220 -4.05 19.83 -21.26
C LYS A 220 -3.74 19.42 -19.80
N LYS A 221 -3.48 20.40 -18.92
CA LYS A 221 -3.18 20.16 -17.50
C LYS A 221 -4.39 19.53 -16.80
N ILE A 222 -5.58 20.10 -16.98
CA ILE A 222 -6.83 19.59 -16.40
C ILE A 222 -7.17 18.19 -16.93
N PHE A 223 -7.07 18.00 -18.25
CA PHE A 223 -7.36 16.70 -18.85
C PHE A 223 -6.42 15.60 -18.35
N PHE A 224 -5.11 15.91 -18.23
CA PHE A 224 -4.15 14.98 -17.64
C PHE A 224 -4.49 14.64 -16.19
N LEU A 225 -4.71 15.66 -15.35
CA LEU A 225 -5.04 15.47 -13.92
C LEU A 225 -6.33 14.67 -13.71
N VAL A 226 -7.36 14.97 -14.49
CA VAL A 226 -8.62 14.20 -14.46
C VAL A 226 -8.37 12.76 -14.86
N SER A 227 -7.58 12.52 -15.91
CA SER A 227 -7.32 11.17 -16.39
C SER A 227 -6.59 10.31 -15.35
N ILE A 228 -5.52 10.82 -14.72
CA ILE A 228 -4.73 10.05 -13.75
C ILE A 228 -5.44 9.83 -12.40
N ASN A 229 -6.43 10.64 -12.05
CA ASN A 229 -7.22 10.47 -10.82
C ASN A 229 -8.50 9.67 -11.08
N LEU A 230 -9.24 10.01 -12.14
CA LEU A 230 -10.57 9.45 -12.35
C LEU A 230 -10.56 8.12 -13.08
N ILE A 231 -9.69 7.92 -14.08
CA ILE A 231 -9.65 6.65 -14.83
C ILE A 231 -9.30 5.46 -13.92
N PRO A 232 -8.23 5.48 -13.08
CA PRO A 232 -7.95 4.37 -12.19
C PRO A 232 -9.10 4.09 -11.22
N PHE A 233 -9.75 5.15 -10.72
CA PHE A 233 -10.91 5.04 -9.83
C PHE A 233 -12.10 4.37 -10.54
N LEU A 234 -12.42 4.78 -11.77
CA LEU A 234 -13.49 4.19 -12.54
C LEU A 234 -13.21 2.73 -12.92
N LEU A 235 -11.95 2.41 -13.24
CA LEU A 235 -11.56 1.04 -13.58
C LEU A 235 -11.71 0.09 -12.37
N ILE A 236 -11.28 0.50 -11.17
CA ILE A 236 -11.45 -0.35 -9.98
C ILE A 236 -12.92 -0.48 -9.58
N LEU A 237 -13.70 0.59 -9.72
CA LEU A 237 -15.15 0.56 -9.51
C LEU A 237 -15.83 -0.39 -10.50
N SER A 238 -15.48 -0.29 -11.80
CA SER A 238 -15.96 -1.21 -12.84
C SER A 238 -15.61 -2.65 -12.55
N THR A 239 -14.39 -2.91 -12.03
CA THR A 239 -14.01 -4.26 -11.58
C THR A 239 -14.96 -4.77 -10.52
N SER A 240 -15.30 -3.96 -9.50
CA SER A 240 -16.26 -4.35 -8.45
C SER A 240 -17.66 -4.61 -9.02
N ILE A 241 -18.13 -3.78 -9.94
CA ILE A 241 -19.44 -3.94 -10.59
C ILE A 241 -19.49 -5.23 -11.43
N ILE A 242 -18.45 -5.48 -12.24
CA ILE A 242 -18.43 -6.60 -13.18
C ILE A 242 -18.21 -7.93 -12.47
N THR A 243 -17.35 -7.96 -11.45
CA THR A 243 -16.94 -9.20 -10.79
C THR A 243 -17.63 -9.47 -9.45
N GLY A 244 -18.35 -8.49 -8.89
CA GLY A 244 -18.87 -8.56 -7.52
C GLY A 244 -17.79 -8.45 -6.43
N ALA A 245 -16.54 -8.15 -6.80
CA ALA A 245 -15.41 -8.12 -5.86
C ALA A 245 -15.60 -7.06 -4.77
N LYS A 246 -15.27 -7.44 -3.52
CA LYS A 246 -15.23 -6.53 -2.38
C LYS A 246 -13.92 -5.76 -2.33
N ILE A 247 -13.91 -4.54 -2.83
CA ILE A 247 -12.74 -3.67 -2.79
C ILE A 247 -12.53 -3.16 -1.37
N ARG A 248 -11.36 -3.44 -0.79
CA ARG A 248 -11.01 -2.93 0.55
C ARG A 248 -10.70 -1.44 0.48
N THR A 249 -11.26 -0.68 1.41
CA THR A 249 -11.16 0.80 1.44
C THR A 249 -9.70 1.28 1.35
N MET A 250 -8.79 0.67 2.10
CA MET A 250 -7.37 1.02 2.13
C MET A 250 -6.62 0.78 0.80
N TRP A 251 -7.19 0.02 -0.14
CA TRP A 251 -6.55 -0.19 -1.44
C TRP A 251 -6.50 1.08 -2.28
N MET A 252 -7.32 2.07 -1.93
CA MET A 252 -7.38 3.37 -2.60
C MET A 252 -6.29 4.35 -2.16
N THR A 253 -5.43 3.98 -1.22
CA THR A 253 -4.38 4.86 -0.69
C THR A 253 -3.58 5.60 -1.78
N PRO A 254 -3.01 4.99 -2.83
CA PRO A 254 -2.24 5.71 -3.84
C PRO A 254 -3.10 6.50 -4.84
N PHE A 255 -4.39 6.16 -5.00
CA PHE A 255 -5.26 6.75 -6.02
C PHE A 255 -5.55 8.24 -5.81
N TYR A 256 -5.40 8.72 -4.58
CA TYR A 256 -5.74 10.10 -4.21
C TYR A 256 -4.54 11.05 -4.13
N LEU A 257 -3.33 10.59 -4.46
CA LEU A 257 -2.10 11.39 -4.34
C LEU A 257 -2.15 12.72 -5.12
N PHE A 258 -2.80 12.73 -6.27
CA PHE A 258 -2.88 13.92 -7.12
C PHE A 258 -4.23 14.64 -7.03
N LEU A 259 -5.10 14.24 -6.10
CA LEU A 259 -6.43 14.81 -5.95
C LEU A 259 -6.37 16.28 -5.53
N GLY A 260 -5.43 16.64 -4.65
CA GLY A 260 -5.20 18.03 -4.25
C GLY A 260 -4.77 18.92 -5.41
N THR A 261 -3.82 18.44 -6.24
CA THR A 261 -3.36 19.16 -7.44
C THR A 261 -4.51 19.31 -8.44
N MET A 262 -5.28 18.27 -8.67
CA MET A 262 -6.44 18.31 -9.57
C MET A 262 -7.49 19.32 -9.09
N PHE A 263 -7.83 19.29 -7.81
CA PHE A 263 -8.81 20.22 -7.24
C PHE A 263 -8.36 21.67 -7.39
N LEU A 264 -7.12 21.99 -6.99
CA LEU A 264 -6.62 23.35 -7.05
C LEU A 264 -6.51 23.88 -8.49
N GLU A 265 -6.16 23.02 -9.46
CA GLU A 265 -6.10 23.46 -10.87
C GLU A 265 -7.50 23.71 -11.44
N ILE A 266 -8.50 22.85 -11.16
CA ILE A 266 -9.88 23.03 -11.61
C ILE A 266 -10.48 24.32 -11.04
N PHE A 267 -10.26 24.58 -9.75
CA PHE A 267 -10.84 25.70 -9.03
C PHE A 267 -9.90 26.92 -8.90
N ARG A 268 -8.76 26.94 -9.59
CA ARG A 268 -7.72 27.96 -9.46
C ARG A 268 -8.25 29.40 -9.45
N LYS A 269 -9.20 29.70 -10.34
CA LYS A 269 -9.84 31.04 -10.44
C LYS A 269 -10.80 31.38 -9.29
N ASN A 270 -11.22 30.35 -8.54
CA ASN A 270 -12.20 30.51 -7.47
C ASN A 270 -11.52 30.47 -6.08
N ILE A 271 -10.21 30.28 -6.01
CA ILE A 271 -9.45 30.29 -4.76
C ILE A 271 -9.29 31.73 -4.27
N GLU A 272 -9.55 31.94 -2.99
CA GLU A 272 -9.45 33.21 -2.33
C GLU A 272 -8.27 33.23 -1.33
N MET A 273 -7.19 33.92 -1.68
CA MET A 273 -5.98 33.95 -0.87
C MET A 273 -6.19 34.52 0.54
N LYS A 274 -7.21 35.39 0.74
CA LYS A 274 -7.57 35.89 2.07
C LYS A 274 -8.02 34.79 3.03
N LYS A 275 -8.50 33.66 2.51
CA LYS A 275 -8.95 32.50 3.30
C LYS A 275 -7.84 31.51 3.65
N ILE A 276 -6.60 31.79 3.22
CA ILE A 276 -5.48 30.87 3.45
C ILE A 276 -5.20 30.67 4.95
N LYS A 277 -5.38 31.73 5.80
CA LYS A 277 -5.25 31.60 7.25
C LYS A 277 -6.28 30.59 7.81
N LYS A 278 -7.52 30.67 7.32
CA LYS A 278 -8.57 29.73 7.71
C LYS A 278 -8.26 28.31 7.29
N PHE A 279 -7.71 28.13 6.10
CA PHE A 279 -7.21 26.81 5.63
C PHE A 279 -6.14 26.26 6.56
N PHE A 280 -5.15 27.06 6.97
CA PHE A 280 -4.10 26.60 7.88
C PHE A 280 -4.64 26.20 9.26
N TYR A 281 -5.69 26.85 9.78
CA TYR A 281 -6.34 26.39 11.00
C TYR A 281 -6.96 25.01 10.85
N PHE A 282 -7.66 24.72 9.75
CA PHE A 282 -8.19 23.40 9.48
C PHE A 282 -7.08 22.36 9.23
N PHE A 283 -6.04 22.74 8.51
CA PHE A 283 -4.86 21.89 8.33
C PHE A 283 -4.24 21.50 9.68
N LEU A 284 -3.94 22.46 10.53
CA LEU A 284 -3.36 22.21 11.85
C LEU A 284 -4.30 21.38 12.73
N PHE A 285 -5.60 21.64 12.68
CA PHE A 285 -6.57 20.86 13.39
C PHE A 285 -6.51 19.38 12.99
N PHE A 286 -6.58 19.04 11.72
CA PHE A 286 -6.50 17.65 11.27
C PHE A 286 -5.12 17.05 11.49
N PHE A 287 -4.07 17.85 11.33
CA PHE A 287 -2.69 17.42 11.54
C PHE A 287 -2.41 17.02 13.00
N ILE A 288 -3.00 17.72 13.96
CA ILE A 288 -2.89 17.40 15.39
C ILE A 288 -3.91 16.34 15.80
N LEU A 289 -5.14 16.42 15.31
CA LEU A 289 -6.23 15.51 15.67
C LEU A 289 -5.89 14.06 15.33
N SER A 290 -5.31 13.81 14.17
CA SER A 290 -5.04 12.45 13.71
C SER A 290 -4.04 11.69 14.60
N PRO A 291 -2.84 12.19 14.90
CA PRO A 291 -1.93 11.51 15.82
C PRO A 291 -2.48 11.45 17.25
N SER A 292 -3.25 12.46 17.68
CA SER A 292 -3.89 12.44 19.01
C SER A 292 -4.95 11.35 19.13
N LEU A 293 -5.76 11.16 18.10
CA LEU A 293 -6.72 10.04 18.03
C LEU A 293 -6.00 8.69 17.97
N TYR A 294 -4.95 8.59 17.18
CA TYR A 294 -4.14 7.36 17.09
C TYR A 294 -3.57 6.99 18.46
N LEU A 295 -2.98 7.96 19.16
CA LEU A 295 -2.43 7.78 20.50
C LEU A 295 -3.54 7.41 21.50
N GLY A 296 -4.68 8.14 21.50
CA GLY A 296 -5.81 7.87 22.40
C GLY A 296 -6.36 6.45 22.21
N VAL A 297 -6.58 6.04 20.96
CA VAL A 297 -7.02 4.68 20.67
C VAL A 297 -5.93 3.65 21.05
N SER A 298 -4.64 3.99 20.95
CA SER A 298 -3.54 3.10 21.36
C SER A 298 -3.48 2.87 22.87
N ILE A 299 -3.80 3.90 23.64
CA ILE A 299 -3.85 3.80 25.11
C ILE A 299 -5.09 3.03 25.59
N LEU A 300 -6.23 3.25 24.92
CA LEU A 300 -7.52 2.67 25.36
C LEU A 300 -7.71 1.22 24.92
N ASP A 301 -7.17 0.82 23.78
CA ASP A 301 -7.29 -0.52 23.23
C ASP A 301 -5.93 -1.21 23.16
N GLN A 302 -5.63 -2.03 24.16
CA GLN A 302 -4.39 -2.82 24.25
C GLN A 302 -4.43 -4.12 23.41
N THR A 303 -5.51 -4.38 22.68
CA THR A 303 -5.66 -5.57 21.83
C THR A 303 -5.22 -5.35 20.39
N LYS A 304 -4.65 -4.19 20.08
CA LYS A 304 -4.21 -3.85 18.75
C LYS A 304 -3.02 -4.67 18.29
N ARG A 305 -2.93 -4.84 16.98
CA ARG A 305 -1.78 -5.49 16.34
C ARG A 305 -0.45 -4.79 16.64
N THR A 306 -0.45 -3.47 16.80
CA THR A 306 0.73 -2.68 17.15
C THR A 306 1.28 -2.94 18.54
N ASP A 307 0.44 -3.46 19.44
CA ASP A 307 0.80 -3.75 20.83
C ASP A 307 1.15 -5.23 21.05
N TYR A 308 1.27 -5.99 19.96
CA TYR A 308 1.64 -7.40 20.03
C TYR A 308 3.08 -7.57 20.52
N PRO A 309 3.31 -8.24 21.66
CA PRO A 309 4.64 -8.32 22.28
C PRO A 309 5.52 -9.38 21.61
N GLY A 310 5.70 -9.28 20.28
CA GLY A 310 6.37 -10.30 19.46
C GLY A 310 7.80 -10.62 19.94
N LYS A 311 8.55 -9.60 20.35
CA LYS A 311 9.91 -9.77 20.87
C LYS A 311 9.96 -10.52 22.21
N GLU A 312 8.99 -10.25 23.10
CA GLU A 312 8.90 -10.93 24.40
C GLU A 312 8.44 -12.37 24.20
N ILE A 313 7.42 -12.60 23.40
CA ILE A 313 6.93 -13.93 23.05
C ILE A 313 8.04 -14.78 22.45
N SER A 314 8.79 -14.24 21.48
CA SER A 314 9.88 -14.98 20.86
C SER A 314 10.98 -15.37 21.85
N ARG A 315 11.30 -14.49 22.81
CA ARG A 315 12.25 -14.80 23.89
C ARG A 315 11.76 -15.93 24.78
N LEU A 316 10.48 -15.91 25.17
CA LEU A 316 9.88 -16.96 26.00
C LEU A 316 9.83 -18.31 25.27
N VAL A 317 9.52 -18.27 23.96
CA VAL A 317 9.52 -19.46 23.09
C VAL A 317 10.95 -19.99 22.94
N GLN A 318 11.94 -19.13 22.68
CA GLN A 318 13.34 -19.53 22.56
C GLN A 318 13.85 -20.19 23.85
N ASN A 319 13.64 -19.57 25.00
CA ASN A 319 14.06 -20.14 26.29
C ASN A 319 13.45 -21.54 26.48
N LYS A 320 12.15 -21.70 26.20
CA LYS A 320 11.50 -22.99 26.32
C LYS A 320 12.02 -24.00 25.30
N TRP A 321 12.44 -23.55 24.12
CA TRP A 321 13.10 -24.39 23.12
C TRP A 321 14.44 -24.89 23.63
N ASP A 322 15.29 -23.98 24.10
CA ASP A 322 16.66 -24.28 24.60
C ASP A 322 16.66 -25.21 25.82
N ASP A 323 15.59 -25.15 26.66
CA ASP A 323 15.39 -26.05 27.79
C ASP A 323 15.06 -27.50 27.38
N ASN A 324 14.60 -27.73 26.14
CA ASN A 324 14.07 -29.03 25.71
C ASN A 324 14.77 -29.64 24.50
N PHE A 325 15.47 -28.82 23.67
CA PHE A 325 16.04 -29.24 22.40
C PHE A 325 17.44 -28.68 22.19
N VAL A 326 18.27 -29.40 21.42
CA VAL A 326 19.66 -29.01 21.14
C VAL A 326 19.86 -28.38 19.75
N ASN A 327 18.91 -28.53 18.84
CA ASN A 327 18.98 -28.01 17.48
C ASN A 327 18.29 -26.65 17.32
N ASP A 328 18.64 -25.94 16.24
CA ASP A 328 18.01 -24.65 15.93
C ASP A 328 16.59 -24.80 15.41
N ILE A 329 15.75 -23.79 15.69
CA ILE A 329 14.41 -23.65 15.10
C ILE A 329 14.59 -23.23 13.64
N LYS A 330 14.16 -24.06 12.68
CA LYS A 330 14.25 -23.78 11.24
C LYS A 330 12.90 -23.47 10.60
N ILE A 331 11.80 -23.94 11.20
CA ILE A 331 10.46 -23.85 10.63
C ILE A 331 9.46 -23.38 11.68
N VAL A 332 8.60 -22.43 11.29
CA VAL A 332 7.44 -22.01 12.09
C VAL A 332 6.18 -22.12 11.22
N VAL A 333 5.19 -22.82 11.74
CA VAL A 333 3.91 -23.09 11.04
C VAL A 333 2.75 -22.47 11.80
N GLY A 334 1.88 -21.75 11.12
CA GLY A 334 0.68 -21.16 11.70
C GLY A 334 0.24 -19.89 10.98
N ASP A 335 -0.69 -19.16 11.60
CA ASP A 335 -1.27 -17.97 10.99
C ASP A 335 -0.25 -16.86 10.68
N GLU A 336 -0.59 -16.02 9.71
CA GLU A 336 0.22 -14.90 9.21
C GLU A 336 0.69 -13.96 10.34
N TRP A 337 -0.07 -13.86 11.44
CA TRP A 337 0.22 -12.92 12.51
C TRP A 337 1.09 -13.55 13.62
N SER A 338 0.61 -14.58 14.28
CA SER A 338 1.30 -15.16 15.44
C SER A 338 2.58 -15.89 15.03
N ALA A 339 2.49 -16.74 14.00
CA ALA A 339 3.63 -17.50 13.49
C ALA A 339 4.61 -16.61 12.69
N GLY A 340 4.09 -15.66 11.90
CA GLY A 340 4.92 -14.71 11.17
C GLY A 340 5.72 -13.79 12.09
N ASN A 341 5.13 -13.28 13.18
CA ASN A 341 5.86 -12.50 14.19
C ASN A 341 6.92 -13.34 14.91
N LEU A 342 6.59 -14.60 15.24
CA LEU A 342 7.54 -15.50 15.87
C LEU A 342 8.74 -15.75 14.96
N SER A 343 8.50 -16.08 13.69
CA SER A 343 9.57 -16.25 12.68
C SER A 343 10.45 -15.01 12.54
N TYR A 344 9.86 -13.82 12.57
CA TYR A 344 10.59 -12.57 12.46
C TYR A 344 11.49 -12.28 13.67
N HIS A 345 10.99 -12.54 14.89
CA HIS A 345 11.69 -12.19 16.14
C HIS A 345 12.64 -13.27 16.65
N LEU A 346 12.52 -14.53 16.22
CA LEU A 346 13.47 -15.60 16.61
C LEU A 346 14.86 -15.35 16.02
N GLY A 347 15.91 -15.77 16.77
CA GLY A 347 17.32 -15.61 16.41
C GLY A 347 17.69 -16.31 15.12
N SER A 348 17.23 -17.51 14.94
CA SER A 348 17.48 -18.37 13.78
C SER A 348 16.76 -17.92 12.51
N ARG A 349 15.77 -17.00 12.60
CA ARG A 349 14.90 -16.57 11.47
C ARG A 349 14.30 -17.73 10.69
N PRO A 350 13.55 -18.59 11.35
CA PRO A 350 12.99 -19.78 10.74
C PRO A 350 12.05 -19.41 9.58
N ILE A 351 11.92 -20.31 8.61
CA ILE A 351 11.00 -20.14 7.49
C ILE A 351 9.56 -20.27 8.01
N TRP A 352 8.70 -19.32 7.65
CA TRP A 352 7.29 -19.34 8.01
C TRP A 352 6.44 -20.02 6.93
N PHE A 353 5.52 -20.89 7.35
CA PHE A 353 4.48 -21.51 6.53
C PHE A 353 3.10 -21.23 7.12
N ASN A 354 2.13 -20.91 6.25
CA ASN A 354 0.76 -20.62 6.69
C ASN A 354 -0.04 -21.88 7.05
N ASP A 355 0.21 -22.99 6.34
CA ASP A 355 -0.48 -24.28 6.54
C ASP A 355 0.50 -25.44 6.41
N LEU A 356 0.18 -26.55 7.07
CA LEU A 356 0.89 -27.83 6.91
C LEU A 356 0.93 -28.36 5.47
N LYS A 357 -0.05 -28.00 4.66
CA LYS A 357 -0.13 -28.39 3.24
C LYS A 357 0.97 -27.79 2.37
N ASP A 358 1.54 -26.67 2.82
CA ASP A 358 2.63 -25.99 2.14
C ASP A 358 3.99 -26.64 2.42
N ILE A 359 4.01 -27.63 3.33
CA ILE A 359 5.23 -28.35 3.71
C ILE A 359 5.23 -29.69 3.01
N VAL A 360 6.18 -29.88 2.11
CA VAL A 360 6.44 -31.15 1.45
C VAL A 360 6.84 -32.19 2.50
N ASN A 361 6.14 -33.23 2.56
CA ASN A 361 6.12 -34.57 3.16
C ASN A 361 7.18 -35.07 4.17
N ASP A 362 8.24 -34.33 4.54
CA ASP A 362 9.25 -34.83 5.48
C ASP A 362 9.72 -33.74 6.45
N ILE A 363 8.89 -33.44 7.47
CA ILE A 363 9.38 -32.72 8.64
C ILE A 363 10.03 -33.76 9.56
N SER A 364 11.37 -33.85 9.48
CA SER A 364 12.14 -34.62 10.46
C SER A 364 12.34 -33.79 11.74
N GLU A 365 12.45 -34.48 12.89
CA GLU A 365 12.78 -33.84 14.18
C GLU A 365 14.06 -33.00 14.11
N ASP A 366 14.99 -33.35 13.21
CA ASP A 366 16.24 -32.65 12.94
C ASP A 366 16.05 -31.21 12.44
N GLN A 367 14.89 -30.88 11.90
CA GLN A 367 14.65 -29.53 11.33
C GLN A 367 14.25 -28.49 12.37
N GLY A 368 13.80 -28.87 13.56
CA GLY A 368 13.34 -27.93 14.57
C GLY A 368 12.10 -27.13 14.11
N VAL A 369 10.93 -27.61 14.51
CA VAL A 369 9.64 -27.07 14.03
C VAL A 369 8.78 -26.55 15.17
N ILE A 370 8.16 -25.39 15.00
CA ILE A 370 7.18 -24.86 15.95
C ILE A 370 5.84 -24.66 15.22
N TYR A 371 4.79 -25.30 15.74
CA TYR A 371 3.41 -25.04 15.35
C TYR A 371 2.79 -24.01 16.27
N VAL A 372 2.21 -22.95 15.70
CA VAL A 372 1.56 -21.86 16.42
C VAL A 372 0.08 -21.85 16.11
N GLY A 373 -0.78 -21.83 17.13
CA GLY A 373 -2.22 -21.84 16.89
C GLY A 373 -3.07 -21.83 18.15
N ASN A 374 -4.31 -22.30 18.04
CA ASN A 374 -5.24 -22.35 19.15
C ASN A 374 -4.71 -23.28 20.26
N PRO A 375 -4.50 -22.77 21.51
CA PRO A 375 -3.94 -23.56 22.59
C PRO A 375 -4.73 -24.82 22.90
N LYS A 376 -6.07 -24.74 22.86
CA LYS A 376 -6.95 -25.87 23.18
C LYS A 376 -6.85 -27.03 22.17
N ILE A 377 -6.57 -26.68 20.91
CA ILE A 377 -6.40 -27.68 19.84
C ILE A 377 -4.99 -28.25 19.91
N LEU A 378 -3.96 -27.38 19.91
CA LEU A 378 -2.57 -27.82 19.91
C LEU A 378 -2.22 -28.66 21.12
N LYS A 379 -2.75 -28.36 22.31
CA LYS A 379 -2.54 -29.18 23.51
C LYS A 379 -2.98 -30.63 23.34
N LYS A 380 -4.01 -30.88 22.50
CA LYS A 380 -4.53 -32.23 22.28
C LYS A 380 -3.76 -33.05 21.25
N ILE A 381 -3.15 -32.35 20.27
CA ILE A 381 -2.55 -32.99 19.08
C ILE A 381 -1.03 -32.86 19.01
N CYS A 382 -0.41 -32.12 19.95
CA CYS A 382 1.02 -31.88 19.94
C CYS A 382 1.81 -33.17 20.26
N PRO A 383 2.65 -33.68 19.35
CA PRO A 383 3.47 -34.84 19.61
C PRO A 383 4.78 -34.48 20.37
N GLY A 384 5.10 -33.20 20.47
CA GLY A 384 6.32 -32.70 21.11
C GLY A 384 6.06 -31.98 22.44
N VAL A 385 6.79 -30.89 22.67
CA VAL A 385 6.66 -30.05 23.86
C VAL A 385 5.61 -28.96 23.63
N PHE A 386 4.53 -29.00 24.40
CA PHE A 386 3.50 -27.96 24.37
C PHE A 386 3.83 -26.81 25.32
N GLY A 387 3.59 -25.58 24.85
CA GLY A 387 3.64 -24.35 25.64
C GLY A 387 2.46 -23.44 25.31
N GLU A 388 1.96 -22.70 26.30
CA GLU A 388 0.98 -21.65 26.10
C GLU A 388 1.61 -20.32 26.52
N ILE A 389 1.70 -19.38 25.58
CA ILE A 389 2.15 -18.02 25.79
C ILE A 389 1.11 -17.15 25.08
N LYS A 390 0.26 -16.47 25.85
CA LYS A 390 -0.85 -15.67 25.29
C LYS A 390 -0.35 -14.70 24.20
N PRO A 391 -1.03 -14.59 23.08
CA PRO A 391 -2.39 -15.11 22.82
C PRO A 391 -2.45 -16.50 22.16
N ALA A 392 -1.35 -17.23 21.96
CA ALA A 392 -1.29 -18.47 21.19
C ALA A 392 -0.76 -19.65 21.99
N GLY A 393 -1.01 -20.89 21.49
CA GLY A 393 -0.34 -22.09 21.87
C GLY A 393 0.82 -22.42 20.92
N TYR A 394 1.82 -23.13 21.43
CA TYR A 394 3.02 -23.52 20.70
C TYR A 394 3.29 -25.00 20.91
N CYS A 395 3.44 -25.73 19.82
CA CYS A 395 3.87 -27.12 19.83
C CYS A 395 5.26 -27.20 19.18
N MET A 396 6.24 -27.64 19.96
CA MET A 396 7.65 -27.62 19.61
C MET A 396 8.14 -29.05 19.36
N ILE A 397 8.80 -29.29 18.24
CA ILE A 397 9.34 -30.58 17.81
C ILE A 397 10.79 -30.36 17.40
N GLY A 398 11.73 -31.01 18.09
CA GLY A 398 13.16 -30.90 17.84
C GLY A 398 13.95 -32.08 18.40
N MET A 399 15.26 -32.07 18.17
CA MET A 399 16.19 -33.07 18.74
C MET A 399 16.42 -32.79 20.22
N ARG A 400 16.29 -33.83 21.02
CA ARG A 400 16.55 -33.79 22.47
C ARG A 400 17.98 -34.10 22.82
#